data_8946ec863ee104721c4c2ba7827453fa
#
_entry.id   8946ec863ee104721c4c2ba7827453fa
#
_cell.length_a   1.000
_cell.length_b   1.000
_cell.length_c   1.000
_cell.angle_alpha   90.00
_cell.angle_beta   90.00
_cell.angle_gamma   90.00
#
_symmetry.space_group_name_H-M   'P 1'
#
loop_
_entity.id
_entity.type
_entity.pdbx_description
1 polymer ?
#
loop_
_entity_poly.entity_id
_entity_poly.type
_entity_poly.pdbx_seq_one_letter_code
_entity_poly.pdbx_strand_id
1 'polypeptide(L)'
;VAIGFCCLFSNSLMIGLAITELAYGTDALTHNYALVALHSPFCYGLGITVMEVVRNRGKSPTPLSITVLRAMFQNALIIGIALGFVVNFSDINLPIALTDALDMVVRAALPAALFGMGGVLFKYRPDGDLRTIGYVCGISLLLHPVIVWFLGSYYDLSSSAFRSAVITAAMPT
;
A
#
# COMPACT_ATOMS: atom_id res chain seq x y z
N VAL A 1 8.33 12.23 12.26
CA VAL A 1 7.46 12.06 11.08
C VAL A 1 7.71 10.72 10.43
N ALA A 2 8.96 10.36 10.09
CA ALA A 2 9.28 9.09 9.43
C ALA A 2 8.78 7.86 10.21
N ILE A 3 9.07 7.77 11.51
CA ILE A 3 8.59 6.67 12.37
C ILE A 3 7.06 6.59 12.35
N GLY A 4 6.36 7.75 12.46
CA GLY A 4 4.90 7.76 12.40
C GLY A 4 4.36 7.30 11.04
N PHE A 5 5.04 7.60 9.95
CA PHE A 5 4.68 7.10 8.63
C PHE A 5 4.89 5.58 8.52
N CYS A 6 6.03 5.08 9.03
CA CYS A 6 6.28 3.63 9.10
C CYS A 6 5.24 2.90 9.97
N CYS A 7 4.74 3.53 11.03
CA CYS A 7 3.65 2.97 11.84
C CYS A 7 2.28 3.00 11.15
N LEU A 8 2.07 3.89 10.17
CA LEU A 8 0.80 4.04 9.46
C LEU A 8 0.72 3.16 8.21
N PHE A 9 1.82 3.11 7.45
CA PHE A 9 1.88 2.45 6.16
C PHE A 9 2.08 0.94 6.32
N SER A 10 1.42 0.14 5.49
CA SER A 10 1.67 -1.30 5.39
C SER A 10 2.01 -1.68 3.95
N ASN A 11 2.92 -2.63 3.76
CA ASN A 11 3.32 -3.14 2.45
C ASN A 11 2.27 -4.10 1.89
N SER A 12 1.06 -3.59 1.75
CA SER A 12 -0.10 -4.34 1.28
C SER A 12 0.01 -4.78 -0.18
N LEU A 13 0.71 -3.98 -1.01
CA LEU A 13 0.87 -4.29 -2.43
C LEU A 13 1.84 -5.45 -2.66
N MET A 14 3.08 -5.36 -2.16
CA MET A 14 4.11 -6.34 -2.51
C MET A 14 3.97 -7.63 -1.70
N ILE A 15 3.84 -7.52 -0.39
CA ILE A 15 3.78 -8.69 0.51
C ILE A 15 2.34 -9.15 0.68
N GLY A 16 1.40 -8.23 0.87
CA GLY A 16 0.00 -8.55 1.12
C GLY A 16 -0.66 -9.31 -0.03
N LEU A 17 -0.46 -8.86 -1.29
CA LEU A 17 -0.98 -9.58 -2.45
C LEU A 17 -0.34 -10.97 -2.59
N ALA A 18 0.99 -11.07 -2.45
CA ALA A 18 1.69 -12.34 -2.58
C ALA A 18 1.19 -13.38 -1.57
N ILE A 19 1.06 -12.99 -0.30
CA ILE A 19 0.58 -13.90 0.76
C ILE A 19 -0.88 -14.28 0.52
N THR A 20 -1.73 -13.32 0.14
CA THR A 20 -3.15 -13.62 -0.12
C THR A 20 -3.32 -14.56 -1.29
N GLU A 21 -2.59 -14.35 -2.39
CA GLU A 21 -2.62 -15.21 -3.57
C GLU A 21 -2.18 -16.62 -3.25
N LEU A 22 -1.08 -16.78 -2.52
CA LEU A 22 -0.55 -18.09 -2.14
C LEU A 22 -1.47 -18.84 -1.15
N ALA A 23 -2.13 -18.11 -0.25
CA ALA A 23 -2.96 -18.72 0.79
C ALA A 23 -4.39 -19.05 0.32
N TYR A 24 -4.95 -18.23 -0.57
CA TYR A 24 -6.38 -18.29 -0.92
C TYR A 24 -6.68 -18.26 -2.42
N GLY A 25 -5.66 -18.19 -3.26
CA GLY A 25 -5.80 -18.13 -4.72
C GLY A 25 -6.07 -16.74 -5.27
N THR A 26 -6.09 -16.64 -6.60
CA THR A 26 -6.24 -15.37 -7.35
C THR A 26 -7.58 -14.69 -7.11
N ASP A 27 -8.66 -15.45 -6.89
CA ASP A 27 -10.00 -14.89 -6.67
C ASP A 27 -10.09 -14.07 -5.38
N ALA A 28 -9.27 -14.40 -4.38
CA ALA A 28 -9.20 -13.66 -3.12
C ALA A 28 -8.58 -12.25 -3.26
N LEU A 29 -7.86 -11.98 -4.36
CA LEU A 29 -7.16 -10.71 -4.56
C LEU A 29 -8.08 -9.52 -4.79
N THR A 30 -9.34 -9.73 -5.18
CA THR A 30 -10.30 -8.65 -5.46
C THR A 30 -10.42 -7.66 -4.30
N HIS A 31 -10.55 -8.15 -3.07
CA HIS A 31 -10.64 -7.30 -1.88
C HIS A 31 -9.32 -6.59 -1.57
N ASN A 32 -8.19 -7.26 -1.81
CA ASN A 32 -6.87 -6.67 -1.64
C ASN A 32 -6.62 -5.52 -2.63
N TYR A 33 -7.04 -5.68 -3.89
CA TYR A 33 -6.95 -4.60 -4.89
C TYR A 33 -7.75 -3.37 -4.45
N ALA A 34 -8.97 -3.56 -3.95
CA ALA A 34 -9.78 -2.46 -3.42
C ALA A 34 -9.10 -1.76 -2.23
N LEU A 35 -8.53 -2.54 -1.29
CA LEU A 35 -7.78 -2.00 -0.16
C LEU A 35 -6.55 -1.20 -0.63
N VAL A 36 -5.73 -1.74 -1.52
CA VAL A 36 -4.54 -1.07 -2.04
C VAL A 36 -4.90 0.21 -2.80
N ALA A 37 -5.97 0.17 -3.59
CA ALA A 37 -6.44 1.31 -4.38
C ALA A 37 -6.83 2.52 -3.51
N LEU A 38 -7.31 2.30 -2.28
CA LEU A 38 -7.69 3.36 -1.34
C LEU A 38 -6.58 3.66 -0.33
N HIS A 39 -5.98 2.63 0.27
CA HIS A 39 -4.97 2.76 1.32
C HIS A 39 -3.72 3.50 0.82
N SER A 40 -3.20 3.13 -0.34
CA SER A 40 -1.96 3.71 -0.84
C SER A 40 -2.05 5.21 -1.13
N PRO A 41 -3.04 5.72 -1.91
CA PRO A 41 -3.19 7.15 -2.11
C PRO A 41 -3.45 7.91 -0.81
N PHE A 42 -4.24 7.36 0.10
CA PHE A 42 -4.53 7.97 1.39
C PHE A 42 -3.26 8.11 2.25
N CYS A 43 -2.50 7.04 2.43
CA CYS A 43 -1.28 7.05 3.24
C CYS A 43 -0.20 7.94 2.64
N TYR A 44 0.00 7.89 1.31
CA TYR A 44 0.95 8.79 0.64
C TYR A 44 0.50 10.25 0.75
N GLY A 45 -0.75 10.55 0.51
CA GLY A 45 -1.29 11.90 0.64
C GLY A 45 -1.11 12.46 2.06
N LEU A 46 -1.47 11.68 3.07
CA LEU A 46 -1.30 12.04 4.47
C LEU A 46 0.18 12.21 4.84
N GLY A 47 1.03 11.24 4.46
CA GLY A 47 2.46 11.27 4.76
C GLY A 47 3.15 12.48 4.16
N ILE A 48 2.91 12.78 2.87
CA ILE A 48 3.46 13.95 2.19
C ILE A 48 2.95 15.24 2.85
N THR A 49 1.66 15.31 3.15
CA THR A 49 1.06 16.50 3.80
C THR A 49 1.72 16.78 5.15
N VAL A 50 1.85 15.77 6.01
CA VAL A 50 2.50 15.91 7.32
C VAL A 50 3.98 16.28 7.17
N MET A 51 4.69 15.67 6.22
CA MET A 51 6.09 16.00 5.94
C MET A 51 6.25 17.46 5.53
N GLU A 52 5.42 17.95 4.60
CA GLU A 52 5.47 19.33 4.12
C GLU A 52 5.08 20.33 5.21
N VAL A 53 4.07 20.04 6.01
CA VAL A 53 3.69 20.90 7.16
C VAL A 53 4.85 21.01 8.16
N VAL A 54 5.52 19.92 8.48
CA VAL A 54 6.66 19.94 9.42
C VAL A 54 7.87 20.63 8.82
N ARG A 55 8.14 20.41 7.52
CA ARG A 55 9.28 21.04 6.81
C ARG A 55 9.13 22.54 6.63
N ASN A 56 7.90 23.02 6.41
CA ASN A 56 7.62 24.43 6.14
C ASN A 56 7.28 25.24 7.40
N ARG A 57 7.49 24.69 8.60
CA ARG A 57 7.34 25.46 9.85
C ARG A 57 8.23 26.69 9.82
N GLY A 58 7.61 27.88 9.72
CA GLY A 58 8.30 29.18 9.71
C GLY A 58 8.68 29.71 8.32
N LYS A 59 8.26 29.08 7.22
CA LYS A 59 8.40 29.60 5.85
C LYS A 59 7.05 30.01 5.28
N SER A 60 7.06 30.93 4.29
CA SER A 60 5.85 31.36 3.58
C SER A 60 5.10 30.14 3.01
N PRO A 61 3.76 30.08 3.15
CA PRO A 61 2.99 28.94 2.68
C PRO A 61 2.99 28.90 1.16
N THR A 62 3.87 28.07 0.58
CA THR A 62 3.59 27.53 -0.75
C THR A 62 2.25 26.81 -0.64
N PRO A 63 1.32 26.92 -1.60
CA PRO A 63 0.04 26.22 -1.47
C PRO A 63 0.29 24.72 -1.31
N LEU A 64 0.15 24.27 -0.07
CA LEU A 64 0.41 22.89 0.39
C LEU A 64 -0.28 21.88 -0.51
N SER A 65 -1.50 22.21 -0.97
CA SER A 65 -2.30 21.39 -1.87
C SER A 65 -1.60 21.10 -3.21
N ILE A 66 -0.95 22.11 -3.81
CA ILE A 66 -0.25 21.95 -5.10
C ILE A 66 0.98 21.05 -4.93
N THR A 67 1.74 21.24 -3.83
CA THR A 67 2.91 20.43 -3.54
C THR A 67 2.53 18.96 -3.31
N VAL A 68 1.47 18.71 -2.54
CA VAL A 68 0.96 17.37 -2.27
C VAL A 68 0.46 16.70 -3.57
N LEU A 69 -0.38 17.40 -4.34
CA LEU A 69 -0.88 16.90 -5.62
C LEU A 69 0.28 16.58 -6.59
N ARG A 70 1.23 17.49 -6.73
CA ARG A 70 2.39 17.28 -7.61
C ARG A 70 3.18 16.05 -7.19
N ALA A 71 3.45 15.86 -5.90
CA ALA A 71 4.16 14.70 -5.40
C ALA A 71 3.38 13.40 -5.61
N MET A 72 2.06 13.41 -5.43
CA MET A 72 1.19 12.27 -5.71
C MET A 72 1.23 11.89 -7.19
N PHE A 73 1.09 12.84 -8.10
CA PHE A 73 1.13 12.60 -9.55
C PHE A 73 2.54 12.29 -10.11
N GLN A 74 3.57 12.33 -9.29
CA GLN A 74 4.89 11.81 -9.62
C GLN A 74 5.09 10.35 -9.17
N ASN A 75 4.15 9.79 -8.41
CA ASN A 75 4.22 8.41 -7.95
C ASN A 75 3.57 7.48 -8.97
N ALA A 76 4.36 6.55 -9.53
CA ALA A 76 3.90 5.60 -10.55
C ALA A 76 2.72 4.73 -10.07
N LEU A 77 2.67 4.35 -8.78
CA LEU A 77 1.58 3.59 -8.21
C LEU A 77 0.26 4.38 -8.24
N ILE A 78 0.30 5.65 -7.85
CA ILE A 78 -0.89 6.51 -7.84
C ILE A 78 -1.38 6.76 -9.27
N ILE A 79 -0.46 6.99 -10.21
CA ILE A 79 -0.79 7.16 -11.63
C ILE A 79 -1.45 5.88 -12.17
N GLY A 80 -0.89 4.71 -11.88
CA GLY A 80 -1.45 3.44 -12.31
C GLY A 80 -2.87 3.20 -11.76
N ILE A 81 -3.10 3.47 -10.48
CA ILE A 81 -4.41 3.37 -9.85
C ILE A 81 -5.40 4.34 -10.50
N ALA A 82 -5.00 5.60 -10.71
CA ALA A 82 -5.85 6.61 -11.34
C ALA A 82 -6.23 6.23 -12.78
N LEU A 83 -5.28 5.73 -13.58
CA LEU A 83 -5.56 5.23 -14.93
C LEU A 83 -6.50 4.02 -14.91
N GLY A 84 -6.32 3.10 -13.97
CA GLY A 84 -7.23 1.97 -13.78
C GLY A 84 -8.67 2.43 -13.46
N PHE A 85 -8.83 3.41 -12.60
CA PHE A 85 -10.15 4.00 -12.32
C PHE A 85 -10.75 4.69 -13.56
N VAL A 86 -9.95 5.44 -14.33
CA VAL A 86 -10.42 6.08 -15.56
C VAL A 86 -10.96 5.04 -16.54
N VAL A 87 -10.24 3.96 -16.78
CA VAL A 87 -10.68 2.87 -17.66
C VAL A 87 -11.95 2.20 -17.12
N ASN A 88 -11.98 1.92 -15.82
CA ASN A 88 -13.13 1.25 -15.19
C ASN A 88 -14.40 2.10 -15.24
N PHE A 89 -14.33 3.40 -14.92
CA PHE A 89 -15.50 4.28 -14.93
C PHE A 89 -15.95 4.74 -16.33
N SER A 90 -15.05 4.65 -17.31
CA SER A 90 -15.37 5.04 -18.69
C SER A 90 -15.96 3.89 -19.52
N ASP A 91 -16.09 2.70 -18.92
CA ASP A 91 -16.56 1.47 -19.60
C ASP A 91 -15.81 1.19 -20.92
N ILE A 92 -14.53 1.64 -21.02
CA ILE A 92 -13.72 1.48 -22.22
C ILE A 92 -13.29 0.01 -22.33
N ASN A 93 -13.72 -0.66 -23.38
CA ASN A 93 -13.19 -1.98 -23.71
C ASN A 93 -11.80 -1.84 -24.33
N LEU A 94 -10.78 -2.23 -23.57
CA LEU A 94 -9.40 -2.26 -24.07
C LEU A 94 -9.25 -3.34 -25.14
N PRO A 95 -8.44 -3.10 -26.19
CA PRO A 95 -8.08 -4.14 -27.16
C PRO A 95 -7.47 -5.37 -26.48
N ILE A 96 -7.83 -6.57 -26.93
CA ILE A 96 -7.35 -7.85 -26.37
C ILE A 96 -5.82 -7.88 -26.26
N ALA A 97 -5.12 -7.42 -27.28
CA ALA A 97 -3.65 -7.37 -27.25
C ALA A 97 -3.08 -6.51 -26.11
N LEU A 98 -3.80 -5.44 -25.71
CA LEU A 98 -3.38 -4.59 -24.59
C LEU A 98 -3.69 -5.24 -23.26
N THR A 99 -4.85 -5.87 -23.12
CA THR A 99 -5.20 -6.61 -21.88
C THR A 99 -4.25 -7.77 -21.66
N ASP A 100 -3.95 -8.56 -22.70
CA ASP A 100 -3.00 -9.66 -22.62
C ASP A 100 -1.58 -9.18 -22.24
N ALA A 101 -1.14 -8.08 -22.82
CA ALA A 101 0.16 -7.48 -22.47
C ALA A 101 0.18 -6.99 -21.01
N LEU A 102 -0.88 -6.35 -20.53
CA LEU A 102 -1.00 -5.94 -19.14
C LEU A 102 -1.01 -7.15 -18.17
N ASP A 103 -1.72 -8.21 -18.52
CA ASP A 103 -1.76 -9.45 -17.74
C ASP A 103 -0.38 -10.10 -17.62
N MET A 104 0.40 -10.11 -18.69
CA MET A 104 1.79 -10.61 -18.66
C MET A 104 2.66 -9.77 -17.70
N VAL A 105 2.55 -8.44 -17.74
CA VAL A 105 3.27 -7.55 -16.84
C VAL A 105 2.83 -7.72 -15.40
N VAL A 106 1.53 -7.82 -15.13
CA VAL A 106 0.97 -8.05 -13.79
C VAL A 106 1.48 -9.37 -13.20
N ARG A 107 1.47 -10.45 -13.97
CA ARG A 107 1.99 -11.75 -13.52
C ARG A 107 3.49 -11.72 -13.20
N ALA A 108 4.28 -10.92 -13.92
CA ALA A 108 5.70 -10.78 -13.67
C ALA A 108 6.02 -9.81 -12.51
N ALA A 109 5.15 -8.85 -12.24
CA ALA A 109 5.40 -7.76 -11.31
C ALA A 109 5.64 -8.24 -9.87
N LEU A 110 4.81 -9.15 -9.38
CA LEU A 110 4.89 -9.64 -8.01
C LEU A 110 6.16 -10.46 -7.73
N PRO A 111 6.52 -11.48 -8.55
CA PRO A 111 7.78 -12.19 -8.40
C PRO A 111 9.01 -11.28 -8.54
N ALA A 112 9.00 -10.34 -9.49
CA ALA A 112 10.09 -9.39 -9.68
C ALA A 112 10.27 -8.46 -8.48
N ALA A 113 9.17 -7.97 -7.91
CA ALA A 113 9.16 -7.11 -6.74
C ALA A 113 9.69 -7.85 -5.49
N LEU A 114 9.26 -9.09 -5.25
CA LEU A 114 9.75 -9.92 -4.15
C LEU A 114 11.24 -10.24 -4.29
N PHE A 115 11.70 -10.57 -5.50
CA PHE A 115 13.11 -10.79 -5.78
C PHE A 115 13.94 -9.53 -5.52
N GLY A 116 13.48 -8.37 -6.01
CA GLY A 116 14.13 -7.07 -5.78
C GLY A 116 14.21 -6.72 -4.31
N MET A 117 13.13 -6.97 -3.55
CA MET A 117 13.09 -6.76 -2.09
C MET A 117 14.09 -7.67 -1.36
N GLY A 118 14.22 -8.93 -1.76
CA GLY A 118 15.24 -9.83 -1.23
C GLY A 118 16.66 -9.28 -1.44
N GLY A 119 16.94 -8.71 -2.62
CA GLY A 119 18.23 -8.05 -2.91
C GLY A 119 18.48 -6.82 -2.03
N VAL A 120 17.44 -6.02 -1.75
CA VAL A 120 17.54 -4.89 -0.82
C VAL A 120 17.83 -5.36 0.59
N LEU A 121 17.11 -6.35 1.09
CA LEU A 121 17.32 -6.91 2.43
C LEU A 121 18.73 -7.50 2.61
N PHE A 122 19.29 -8.09 1.56
CA PHE A 122 20.68 -8.60 1.61
C PHE A 122 21.70 -7.48 1.81
N LYS A 123 21.44 -6.30 1.23
CA LYS A 123 22.35 -5.14 1.31
C LYS A 123 22.24 -4.39 2.63
N TYR A 124 21.06 -4.31 3.21
CA TYR A 124 20.81 -3.55 4.43
C TYR A 124 20.89 -4.47 5.66
N ARG A 125 21.83 -4.10 6.59
CA ARG A 125 21.87 -4.71 7.91
C ARG A 125 21.00 -3.88 8.88
N PRO A 126 20.41 -4.50 9.90
CA PRO A 126 19.65 -3.78 10.92
C PRO A 126 20.59 -3.07 11.90
N ASP A 127 21.26 -2.00 11.44
CA ASP A 127 22.17 -1.19 12.26
C ASP A 127 21.45 -0.09 13.06
N GLY A 128 20.13 -0.14 13.13
CA GLY A 128 19.28 0.84 13.78
C GLY A 128 19.03 0.56 15.27
N ASP A 129 18.35 1.53 15.92
CA ASP A 129 17.85 1.36 17.28
C ASP A 129 16.78 0.26 17.33
N LEU A 130 17.14 -0.89 17.90
CA LEU A 130 16.24 -2.06 18.02
C LEU A 130 14.96 -1.74 18.77
N ARG A 131 14.97 -0.75 19.67
CA ARG A 131 13.77 -0.31 20.40
C ARG A 131 12.77 0.35 19.44
N THR A 132 13.24 1.24 18.60
CA THR A 132 12.40 1.89 17.56
C THR A 132 11.90 0.87 16.56
N ILE A 133 12.74 -0.06 16.11
CA ILE A 133 12.33 -1.15 15.21
C ILE A 133 11.26 -2.00 15.88
N GLY A 134 11.46 -2.44 17.12
CA GLY A 134 10.49 -3.22 17.88
C GLY A 134 9.15 -2.50 18.08
N TYR A 135 9.19 -1.17 18.30
CA TYR A 135 8.00 -0.34 18.43
C TYR A 135 7.19 -0.30 17.11
N VAL A 136 7.85 -0.04 15.98
CA VAL A 136 7.21 -0.02 14.65
C VAL A 136 6.63 -1.39 14.31
N CYS A 137 7.41 -2.46 14.51
CA CYS A 137 6.95 -3.84 14.29
C CYS A 137 5.75 -4.20 15.18
N GLY A 138 5.78 -3.81 16.45
CA GLY A 138 4.67 -4.05 17.38
C GLY A 138 3.37 -3.38 16.93
N ILE A 139 3.44 -2.15 16.44
CA ILE A 139 2.28 -1.44 15.89
C ILE A 139 1.80 -2.12 14.60
N SER A 140 2.71 -2.35 13.65
CA SER A 140 2.33 -2.86 12.33
C SER A 140 1.84 -4.31 12.38
N LEU A 141 2.52 -5.18 13.14
CA LEU A 141 2.23 -6.63 13.11
C LEU A 141 1.24 -7.08 14.17
N LEU A 142 0.99 -6.30 15.22
CA LEU A 142 0.08 -6.68 16.29
C LEU A 142 -1.10 -5.71 16.41
N LEU A 143 -0.84 -4.42 16.54
CA LEU A 143 -1.91 -3.45 16.80
C LEU A 143 -2.85 -3.30 15.60
N HIS A 144 -2.32 -3.14 14.39
CA HIS A 144 -3.15 -2.98 13.18
C HIS A 144 -4.05 -4.19 12.93
N PRO A 145 -3.55 -5.43 12.86
CA PRO A 145 -4.43 -6.58 12.62
C PRO A 145 -5.45 -6.78 13.75
N VAL A 146 -5.12 -6.47 15.00
CA VAL A 146 -6.08 -6.53 16.11
C VAL A 146 -7.20 -5.51 15.92
N ILE A 147 -6.87 -4.26 15.58
CA ILE A 147 -7.88 -3.22 15.30
C ILE A 147 -8.77 -3.65 14.13
N VAL A 148 -8.17 -4.12 13.03
CA VAL A 148 -8.92 -4.55 11.85
C VAL A 148 -9.77 -5.78 12.14
N TRP A 149 -9.29 -6.70 12.98
CA TRP A 149 -10.06 -7.85 13.42
C TRP A 149 -11.32 -7.44 14.20
N PHE A 150 -11.18 -6.52 15.15
CA PHE A 150 -12.32 -6.00 15.92
C PHE A 150 -13.31 -5.25 15.03
N LEU A 151 -12.82 -4.34 14.18
CA LEU A 151 -13.67 -3.57 13.28
C LEU A 151 -14.36 -4.46 12.24
N GLY A 152 -13.63 -5.40 11.64
CA GLY A 152 -14.18 -6.33 10.67
C GLY A 152 -15.24 -7.25 11.26
N SER A 153 -15.06 -7.67 12.53
CA SER A 153 -16.08 -8.42 13.27
C SER A 153 -17.28 -7.55 13.62
N TYR A 154 -17.06 -6.29 13.99
CA TYR A 154 -18.13 -5.35 14.33
C TYR A 154 -19.01 -4.99 13.13
N TYR A 155 -18.40 -4.80 11.94
CA TYR A 155 -19.12 -4.49 10.70
C TYR A 155 -19.59 -5.72 9.92
N ASP A 156 -19.42 -6.91 10.48
CA ASP A 156 -19.85 -8.20 9.90
C ASP A 156 -19.37 -8.38 8.45
N LEU A 157 -18.06 -8.16 8.23
CA LEU A 157 -17.45 -8.31 6.93
C LEU A 157 -17.57 -9.76 6.44
N SER A 158 -17.80 -9.95 5.15
CA SER A 158 -17.75 -11.28 4.55
C SER A 158 -16.42 -11.98 4.83
N SER A 159 -16.41 -13.30 4.96
CA SER A 159 -15.20 -14.06 5.30
C SER A 159 -14.02 -13.77 4.37
N SER A 160 -14.28 -13.52 3.08
CA SER A 160 -13.25 -13.18 2.10
C SER A 160 -12.69 -11.78 2.33
N ALA A 161 -13.55 -10.77 2.50
CA ALA A 161 -13.13 -9.40 2.80
C ALA A 161 -12.40 -9.30 4.15
N PHE A 162 -12.90 -10.01 5.17
CA PHE A 162 -12.28 -10.07 6.50
C PHE A 162 -10.85 -10.61 6.46
N ARG A 163 -10.64 -11.75 5.79
CA ARG A 163 -9.31 -12.35 5.63
C ARG A 163 -8.34 -11.40 4.93
N SER A 164 -8.77 -10.81 3.81
CA SER A 164 -7.97 -9.85 3.06
C SER A 164 -7.61 -8.62 3.89
N ALA A 165 -8.57 -8.08 4.65
CA ALA A 165 -8.35 -6.92 5.51
C ALA A 165 -7.34 -7.21 6.63
N VAL A 166 -7.49 -8.34 7.35
CA VAL A 166 -6.60 -8.72 8.45
C VAL A 166 -5.19 -9.02 7.94
N ILE A 167 -5.07 -9.76 6.83
CA ILE A 167 -3.75 -10.04 6.22
C ILE A 167 -3.07 -8.74 5.80
N THR A 168 -3.79 -7.87 5.09
CA THR A 168 -3.24 -6.60 4.64
C THR A 168 -2.78 -5.72 5.81
N ALA A 169 -3.55 -5.69 6.89
CA ALA A 169 -3.20 -4.96 8.11
C ALA A 169 -1.99 -5.55 8.85
N ALA A 170 -1.74 -6.84 8.72
CA ALA A 170 -0.61 -7.52 9.35
C ALA A 170 0.70 -7.43 8.54
N MET A 171 0.71 -6.70 7.43
CA MET A 171 1.93 -6.54 6.63
C MET A 171 2.88 -5.52 7.25
N PRO A 172 4.19 -5.81 7.28
CA PRO A 172 5.21 -4.84 7.70
C PRO A 172 5.28 -3.66 6.74
N THR A 173 5.91 -2.59 7.19
CA THR A 173 6.24 -1.40 6.38
C THR A 173 7.45 -1.61 5.51
#